data_e37b81351cb13ec6483bea8b2d0f7465
#
_entry.id   e37b81351cb13ec6483bea8b2d0f7465
#
_cell.length_a   1.000
_cell.length_b   1.000
_cell.length_c   1.000
_cell.angle_alpha   90.00
_cell.angle_beta   90.00
_cell.angle_gamma   90.00
#
_symmetry.space_group_name_H-M   'P 1'
#
loop_
_entity.id
_entity.type
_entity.pdbx_description
1 polymer ?
#
loop_
_entity_poly.entity_id
_entity_poly.type
_entity_poly.pdbx_seq_one_letter_code
_entity_poly.pdbx_strand_id
1 'polypeptide(L)'
;MLKILNRDLLSNPMYVINNLHIYDWESDFLAITRSLYAYEVEVKMSKQDFFNDFKKDKKHKVLKDGIIKVGGVISYPPNYFYYACPPNMIDVSEVPSYAGLIYVDVSKNRKNIVKAAPLIHRQKFDVVGRKLVDKFYYNMLTWKKRAISNVYADPAKEREKGVRAGAEAVRKSAWDAFRAQCPHIAFPS
;
A
#
# COMPACT_ATOMS: atom_id res chain seq x y z
N MET A 1 3.57 -7.98 -10.62
CA MET A 1 3.32 -8.93 -9.51
C MET A 1 1.89 -8.84 -9.00
N LEU A 2 1.40 -7.69 -8.53
CA LEU A 2 0.02 -7.51 -8.03
C LEU A 2 -1.08 -7.97 -9.02
N LYS A 3 -0.91 -7.73 -10.33
CA LYS A 3 -1.86 -8.20 -11.35
C LYS A 3 -2.05 -9.72 -11.33
N ILE A 4 -0.98 -10.46 -11.11
CA ILE A 4 -1.02 -11.93 -11.03
C ILE A 4 -1.68 -12.37 -9.72
N LEU A 5 -1.35 -11.73 -8.60
CA LEU A 5 -1.98 -12.00 -7.30
C LEU A 5 -3.49 -11.71 -7.33
N ASN A 6 -3.90 -10.59 -7.93
CA ASN A 6 -5.32 -10.23 -8.07
C ASN A 6 -6.12 -11.29 -8.84
N ARG A 7 -5.53 -11.90 -9.86
CA ARG A 7 -6.19 -12.91 -10.69
C ARG A 7 -6.24 -14.28 -10.01
N ASP A 8 -5.12 -14.68 -9.39
CA ASP A 8 -4.86 -16.10 -9.14
C ASP A 8 -4.70 -16.46 -7.66
N LEU A 9 -4.59 -15.50 -6.73
CA LEU A 9 -4.29 -15.85 -5.33
C LEU A 9 -5.42 -16.65 -4.67
N LEU A 10 -6.65 -16.22 -4.86
CA LEU A 10 -7.85 -16.89 -4.36
C LEU A 10 -8.82 -17.14 -5.51
N SER A 11 -9.48 -18.29 -5.50
CA SER A 11 -10.41 -18.68 -6.56
C SER A 11 -11.66 -17.81 -6.66
N ASN A 12 -12.12 -17.23 -5.55
CA ASN A 12 -13.30 -16.37 -5.54
C ASN A 12 -13.33 -15.46 -4.31
N PRO A 13 -12.44 -14.45 -4.24
CA PRO A 13 -12.45 -13.49 -3.14
C PRO A 13 -13.71 -12.63 -3.19
N MET A 14 -14.19 -12.22 -2.02
CA MET A 14 -15.26 -11.23 -1.90
C MET A 14 -14.74 -9.83 -2.22
N TYR A 15 -13.55 -9.50 -1.70
CA TYR A 15 -12.87 -8.24 -1.94
C TYR A 15 -11.40 -8.47 -2.23
N VAL A 16 -10.85 -7.66 -3.13
CA VAL A 16 -9.40 -7.54 -3.39
C VAL A 16 -9.05 -6.08 -3.45
N ILE A 17 -8.10 -5.66 -2.61
CA ILE A 17 -7.71 -4.27 -2.46
C ILE A 17 -6.19 -4.19 -2.41
N ASN A 18 -5.60 -3.30 -3.19
CA ASN A 18 -4.16 -3.05 -3.19
C ASN A 18 -3.85 -1.75 -2.46
N ASN A 19 -2.66 -1.69 -1.84
CA ASN A 19 -2.13 -0.51 -1.18
C ASN A 19 -3.11 0.08 -0.14
N LEU A 20 -3.55 -0.77 0.78
CA LEU A 20 -4.52 -0.41 1.80
C LEU A 20 -3.86 -0.29 3.18
N HIS A 21 -3.95 0.89 3.79
CA HIS A 21 -3.54 1.10 5.17
C HIS A 21 -4.68 0.75 6.14
N ILE A 22 -4.62 -0.41 6.80
CA ILE A 22 -5.71 -0.92 7.64
C ILE A 22 -5.26 -1.33 9.07
N TYR A 23 -4.06 -1.86 9.24
CA TYR A 23 -3.55 -2.43 10.50
C TYR A 23 -2.41 -1.59 11.12
N ASP A 24 -2.43 -0.27 11.08
CA ASP A 24 -1.30 0.61 11.41
C ASP A 24 -0.09 0.46 10.46
N TRP A 25 -0.26 -0.33 9.39
CA TRP A 25 0.68 -0.43 8.27
C TRP A 25 -0.07 -0.52 6.94
N GLU A 26 0.62 -0.27 5.85
CA GLU A 26 0.11 -0.42 4.50
C GLU A 26 0.29 -1.87 4.06
N SER A 27 -0.79 -2.48 3.55
CA SER A 27 -0.78 -3.78 2.91
C SER A 27 -0.68 -3.60 1.41
N ASP A 28 0.32 -4.18 0.75
CA ASP A 28 0.45 -4.11 -0.72
C ASP A 28 -0.74 -4.79 -1.40
N PHE A 29 -1.23 -5.87 -0.82
CA PHE A 29 -2.38 -6.62 -1.31
C PHE A 29 -3.16 -7.20 -0.13
N LEU A 30 -4.46 -6.94 -0.11
CA LEU A 30 -5.41 -7.53 0.83
C LEU A 30 -6.55 -8.19 0.06
N ALA A 31 -6.83 -9.46 0.36
CA ALA A 31 -8.01 -10.15 -0.14
C ALA A 31 -8.85 -10.69 1.00
N ILE A 32 -10.17 -10.62 0.86
CA ILE A 32 -11.13 -11.13 1.84
C ILE A 32 -12.00 -12.16 1.15
N THR A 33 -12.08 -13.35 1.75
CA THR A 33 -12.93 -14.44 1.26
C THR A 33 -14.40 -14.21 1.60
N ARG A 34 -15.29 -14.97 0.97
CA ARG A 34 -16.73 -14.99 1.31
C ARG A 34 -17.01 -15.47 2.73
N SER A 35 -16.10 -16.27 3.31
CA SER A 35 -16.15 -16.69 4.71
C SER A 35 -15.53 -15.69 5.69
N LEU A 36 -15.20 -14.49 5.20
CA LEU A 36 -14.65 -13.37 5.96
C LEU A 36 -13.25 -13.64 6.56
N TYR A 37 -12.43 -14.45 5.88
CA TYR A 37 -11.01 -14.56 6.20
C TYR A 37 -10.19 -13.59 5.35
N ALA A 38 -9.28 -12.85 6.00
CA ALA A 38 -8.40 -11.90 5.37
C ALA A 38 -7.03 -12.52 5.04
N TYR A 39 -6.59 -12.31 3.81
CA TYR A 39 -5.28 -12.68 3.29
C TYR A 39 -4.52 -11.40 2.96
N GLU A 40 -3.40 -11.18 3.63
CA GLU A 40 -2.49 -10.08 3.33
C GLU A 40 -1.26 -10.63 2.62
N VAL A 41 -0.81 -9.92 1.59
CA VAL A 41 0.43 -10.23 0.89
C VAL A 41 1.31 -8.99 0.82
N GLU A 42 2.52 -9.11 1.29
CA GLU A 42 3.58 -8.11 1.21
C GLU A 42 4.50 -8.46 0.04
N VAL A 43 4.66 -7.55 -0.90
CA VAL A 43 5.48 -7.77 -2.11
C VAL A 43 6.90 -7.32 -1.86
N LYS A 44 7.87 -8.19 -2.13
CA LYS A 44 9.30 -7.91 -1.98
C LYS A 44 10.01 -8.07 -3.32
N MET A 45 10.74 -7.04 -3.74
CA MET A 45 11.45 -7.03 -5.01
C MET A 45 12.96 -7.27 -4.86
N SER A 46 13.47 -7.29 -3.62
CA SER A 46 14.87 -7.62 -3.32
C SER A 46 15.00 -8.29 -1.95
N LYS A 47 16.08 -9.05 -1.73
CA LYS A 47 16.40 -9.60 -0.41
C LYS A 47 16.57 -8.51 0.64
N GLN A 48 17.19 -7.41 0.28
CA GLN A 48 17.38 -6.27 1.19
C GLN A 48 16.04 -5.69 1.65
N ASP A 49 15.07 -5.55 0.75
CA ASP A 49 13.71 -5.08 1.07
C ASP A 49 12.98 -6.07 1.99
N PHE A 50 13.15 -7.37 1.76
CA PHE A 50 12.62 -8.41 2.64
C PHE A 50 13.20 -8.31 4.06
N PHE A 51 14.52 -8.21 4.22
CA PHE A 51 15.15 -8.08 5.53
C PHE A 51 14.85 -6.75 6.22
N ASN A 52 14.69 -5.66 5.45
CA ASN A 52 14.28 -4.38 6.00
C ASN A 52 12.86 -4.40 6.60
N ASP A 53 11.98 -5.29 6.12
CA ASP A 53 10.63 -5.42 6.69
C ASP A 53 10.68 -5.80 8.17
N PHE A 54 11.64 -6.63 8.59
CA PHE A 54 11.80 -7.05 9.99
C PHE A 54 12.17 -5.92 10.96
N LYS A 55 12.54 -4.75 10.47
CA LYS A 55 12.70 -3.52 11.28
C LYS A 55 11.36 -2.96 11.77
N LYS A 56 10.23 -3.45 11.21
CA LYS A 56 8.88 -3.10 11.63
C LYS A 56 8.41 -3.97 12.80
N ASP A 57 9.09 -3.89 13.93
CA ASP A 57 8.89 -4.76 15.11
C ASP A 57 7.43 -4.90 15.53
N LYS A 58 6.67 -3.78 15.51
CA LYS A 58 5.24 -3.78 15.90
C LYS A 58 4.41 -4.67 14.98
N LYS A 59 4.60 -4.58 13.66
CA LYS A 59 3.89 -5.41 12.67
C LYS A 59 4.16 -6.89 12.92
N HIS A 60 5.43 -7.26 13.03
CA HIS A 60 5.84 -8.66 13.19
C HIS A 60 5.41 -9.26 14.53
N LYS A 61 5.44 -8.45 15.60
CA LYS A 61 4.90 -8.87 16.90
C LYS A 61 3.41 -9.16 16.78
N VAL A 62 2.63 -8.27 16.18
CA VAL A 62 1.18 -8.44 15.98
C VAL A 62 0.88 -9.68 15.15
N LEU A 63 1.61 -9.92 14.05
CA LEU A 63 1.42 -11.10 13.20
C LEU A 63 1.76 -12.40 13.94
N LYS A 64 2.76 -12.39 14.82
CA LYS A 64 3.15 -13.54 15.66
C LYS A 64 2.13 -13.80 16.78
N ASP A 65 1.66 -12.75 17.44
CA ASP A 65 0.75 -12.83 18.57
C ASP A 65 -0.71 -13.04 18.13
N GLY A 66 -1.05 -12.71 16.89
CA GLY A 66 -2.40 -12.85 16.31
C GLY A 66 -3.42 -11.87 16.89
N ILE A 67 -2.98 -10.79 17.55
CA ILE A 67 -3.85 -9.84 18.24
C ILE A 67 -3.25 -8.43 18.25
N ILE A 68 -4.13 -7.43 18.10
CA ILE A 68 -3.81 -6.00 18.20
C ILE A 68 -4.53 -5.45 19.44
N LYS A 69 -3.79 -4.80 20.34
CA LYS A 69 -4.35 -4.15 21.54
C LYS A 69 -3.98 -2.67 21.52
N VAL A 70 -4.98 -1.80 21.39
CA VAL A 70 -4.81 -0.34 21.40
C VAL A 70 -5.92 0.30 22.23
N GLY A 71 -5.56 1.04 23.28
CA GLY A 71 -6.53 1.78 24.11
C GLY A 71 -7.64 0.92 24.72
N GLY A 72 -7.35 -0.32 25.09
CA GLY A 72 -8.34 -1.27 25.62
C GLY A 72 -9.21 -1.96 24.55
N VAL A 73 -9.07 -1.57 23.28
CA VAL A 73 -9.77 -2.20 22.15
C VAL A 73 -8.93 -3.35 21.61
N ILE A 74 -9.57 -4.50 21.42
CA ILE A 74 -8.98 -5.68 20.80
C ILE A 74 -9.40 -5.70 19.32
N SER A 75 -8.41 -5.81 18.44
CA SER A 75 -8.61 -6.08 17.00
C SER A 75 -7.65 -7.18 16.56
N TYR A 76 -7.78 -7.61 15.32
CA TYR A 76 -7.05 -8.77 14.81
C TYR A 76 -6.33 -8.42 13.52
N PRO A 77 -5.07 -8.91 13.31
CA PRO A 77 -4.36 -8.81 12.05
C PRO A 77 -5.04 -9.67 10.96
N PRO A 78 -4.49 -9.78 9.74
CA PRO A 78 -5.02 -10.71 8.74
C PRO A 78 -4.97 -12.15 9.26
N ASN A 79 -5.89 -13.00 8.79
CA ASN A 79 -5.91 -14.41 9.15
C ASN A 79 -4.72 -15.18 8.55
N TYR A 80 -4.27 -14.76 7.35
CA TYR A 80 -3.15 -15.34 6.63
C TYR A 80 -2.25 -14.22 6.11
N PHE A 81 -0.95 -14.37 6.35
CA PHE A 81 0.05 -13.43 5.88
C PHE A 81 1.06 -14.10 4.96
N TYR A 82 1.35 -13.50 3.82
CA TYR A 82 2.29 -14.01 2.83
C TYR A 82 3.31 -12.95 2.43
N TYR A 83 4.52 -13.40 2.14
CA TYR A 83 5.44 -12.67 1.30
C TYR A 83 5.29 -13.14 -0.15
N ALA A 84 5.35 -12.20 -1.10
CA ALA A 84 5.40 -12.51 -2.52
C ALA A 84 6.66 -11.90 -3.14
N CYS A 85 7.43 -12.72 -3.85
CA CYS A 85 8.70 -12.29 -4.43
C CYS A 85 8.99 -13.00 -5.77
N PRO A 86 9.99 -12.55 -6.56
CA PRO A 86 10.51 -13.31 -7.68
C PRO A 86 10.95 -14.70 -7.26
N PRO A 87 10.89 -15.70 -8.18
CA PRO A 87 11.30 -17.07 -7.88
C PRO A 87 12.74 -17.14 -7.33
N ASN A 88 12.93 -17.98 -6.31
CA ASN A 88 14.22 -18.26 -5.66
C ASN A 88 14.93 -17.04 -5.02
N MET A 89 14.23 -15.90 -4.84
CA MET A 89 14.82 -14.73 -4.22
C MET A 89 14.92 -14.86 -2.69
N ILE A 90 13.92 -15.46 -2.07
CA ILE A 90 13.83 -15.72 -0.63
C ILE A 90 13.71 -17.24 -0.44
N ASP A 91 14.56 -17.82 0.43
CA ASP A 91 14.43 -19.21 0.79
C ASP A 91 13.28 -19.45 1.77
N VAL A 92 12.66 -20.61 1.73
CA VAL A 92 11.56 -20.99 2.63
C VAL A 92 11.99 -20.93 4.10
N SER A 93 13.25 -21.27 4.39
CA SER A 93 13.84 -21.22 5.74
C SER A 93 14.00 -19.80 6.29
N GLU A 94 14.11 -18.78 5.41
CA GLU A 94 14.20 -17.38 5.79
C GLU A 94 12.84 -16.79 6.20
N VAL A 95 11.72 -17.45 5.83
CA VAL A 95 10.37 -16.97 6.05
C VAL A 95 9.88 -17.29 7.46
N PRO A 96 9.41 -16.28 8.24
CA PRO A 96 8.89 -16.50 9.60
C PRO A 96 7.81 -17.57 9.69
N SER A 97 7.67 -18.18 10.87
CA SER A 97 6.70 -19.27 11.10
C SER A 97 5.24 -18.86 10.88
N TYR A 98 4.90 -17.59 11.13
CA TYR A 98 3.55 -17.04 10.91
C TYR A 98 3.24 -16.66 9.45
N ALA A 99 4.23 -16.72 8.55
CA ALA A 99 4.09 -16.27 7.17
C ALA A 99 4.23 -17.41 6.16
N GLY A 100 3.53 -17.28 5.05
CA GLY A 100 3.72 -18.09 3.85
C GLY A 100 4.62 -17.39 2.83
N LEU A 101 4.97 -18.10 1.74
CA LEU A 101 5.79 -17.59 0.65
C LEU A 101 5.16 -17.93 -0.70
N ILE A 102 5.08 -16.93 -1.55
CA ILE A 102 4.58 -17.03 -2.92
C ILE A 102 5.68 -16.56 -3.88
N TYR A 103 6.10 -17.43 -4.78
CA TYR A 103 6.92 -17.03 -5.91
C TYR A 103 6.03 -16.55 -7.06
N VAL A 104 6.35 -15.38 -7.59
CA VAL A 104 5.62 -14.76 -8.71
C VAL A 104 6.58 -14.55 -9.88
N ASP A 105 6.46 -15.42 -10.89
CA ASP A 105 7.19 -15.31 -12.15
C ASP A 105 6.39 -14.42 -13.12
N VAL A 106 6.83 -13.16 -13.22
CA VAL A 106 6.17 -12.16 -14.07
C VAL A 106 6.34 -12.50 -15.55
N SER A 107 7.49 -13.09 -15.95
CA SER A 107 7.77 -13.44 -17.34
C SER A 107 6.85 -14.56 -17.84
N LYS A 108 6.58 -15.53 -16.99
CA LYS A 108 5.68 -16.66 -17.27
C LYS A 108 4.23 -16.39 -16.87
N ASN A 109 3.95 -15.20 -16.31
CA ASN A 109 2.63 -14.81 -15.81
C ASN A 109 2.03 -15.86 -14.84
N ARG A 110 2.85 -16.37 -13.91
CA ARG A 110 2.53 -17.48 -13.00
C ARG A 110 2.86 -17.14 -11.56
N LYS A 111 2.12 -17.76 -10.63
CA LYS A 111 2.46 -17.81 -9.20
C LYS A 111 2.62 -19.26 -8.74
N ASN A 112 3.40 -19.44 -7.69
CA ASN A 112 3.54 -20.72 -6.99
C ASN A 112 3.60 -20.44 -5.47
N ILE A 113 2.73 -21.08 -4.70
CA ILE A 113 2.79 -21.04 -3.24
C ILE A 113 3.80 -22.10 -2.80
N VAL A 114 5.01 -21.67 -2.41
CA VAL A 114 6.10 -22.57 -2.01
C VAL A 114 6.07 -22.87 -0.50
N LYS A 115 5.44 -21.99 0.29
CA LYS A 115 5.14 -22.20 1.70
C LYS A 115 3.72 -21.70 1.98
N ALA A 116 2.86 -22.59 2.44
CA ALA A 116 1.52 -22.19 2.88
C ALA A 116 1.62 -21.34 4.16
N ALA A 117 0.86 -20.24 4.23
CA ALA A 117 0.75 -19.48 5.46
C ALA A 117 -0.08 -20.25 6.48
N PRO A 118 0.33 -20.31 7.75
CA PRO A 118 -0.52 -20.84 8.82
C PRO A 118 -1.67 -19.87 9.10
N LEU A 119 -2.74 -20.41 9.68
CA LEU A 119 -3.83 -19.59 10.22
C LEU A 119 -3.35 -18.88 11.48
N ILE A 120 -3.29 -17.55 11.45
CA ILE A 120 -2.83 -16.73 12.58
C ILE A 120 -3.90 -16.72 13.70
N HIS A 121 -5.17 -16.53 13.33
CA HIS A 121 -6.30 -16.56 14.26
C HIS A 121 -7.61 -16.92 13.52
N ARG A 122 -8.63 -17.30 14.28
CA ARG A 122 -9.94 -17.74 13.72
C ARG A 122 -11.01 -16.66 13.68
N GLN A 123 -10.70 -15.45 14.15
CA GLN A 123 -11.68 -14.36 14.15
C GLN A 123 -11.94 -13.92 12.71
N LYS A 124 -13.21 -13.76 12.41
CA LYS A 124 -13.68 -13.30 11.11
C LYS A 124 -13.45 -11.79 10.98
N PHE A 125 -13.31 -11.34 9.76
CA PHE A 125 -13.03 -9.95 9.42
C PHE A 125 -14.23 -9.00 9.64
N ASP A 126 -15.08 -9.26 10.62
CA ASP A 126 -16.36 -8.58 10.81
C ASP A 126 -16.24 -7.16 11.37
N VAL A 127 -15.31 -6.94 12.31
CA VAL A 127 -15.17 -5.64 12.99
C VAL A 127 -14.50 -4.58 12.12
N VAL A 128 -13.75 -4.99 11.12
CA VAL A 128 -13.02 -4.10 10.20
C VAL A 128 -13.87 -3.78 8.97
N GLY A 129 -14.96 -4.52 8.73
CA GLY A 129 -15.78 -4.42 7.54
C GLY A 129 -16.27 -2.99 7.28
N ARG A 130 -16.74 -2.28 8.29
CA ARG A 130 -17.24 -0.90 8.15
C ARG A 130 -16.11 0.07 7.78
N LYS A 131 -14.98 0.03 8.48
CA LYS A 131 -13.81 0.88 8.16
C LYS A 131 -13.23 0.57 6.78
N LEU A 132 -13.34 -0.68 6.35
CA LEU A 132 -12.88 -1.14 5.06
C LEU A 132 -13.80 -0.66 3.93
N VAL A 133 -15.10 -0.76 4.12
CA VAL A 133 -16.10 -0.25 3.19
C VAL A 133 -15.97 1.26 3.05
N ASP A 134 -15.83 2.00 4.15
CA ASP A 134 -15.65 3.44 4.14
C ASP A 134 -14.36 3.83 3.41
N LYS A 135 -13.25 3.15 3.70
CA LYS A 135 -11.97 3.43 3.07
C LYS A 135 -11.91 3.01 1.61
N PHE A 136 -12.53 1.89 1.25
CA PHE A 136 -12.70 1.43 -0.13
C PHE A 136 -13.56 2.41 -0.92
N TYR A 137 -14.67 2.84 -0.36
CA TYR A 137 -15.56 3.83 -0.96
C TYR A 137 -14.83 5.18 -1.18
N TYR A 138 -14.08 5.64 -0.18
CA TYR A 138 -13.30 6.86 -0.28
C TYR A 138 -12.19 6.77 -1.35
N ASN A 139 -11.47 5.66 -1.39
CA ASN A 139 -10.47 5.41 -2.43
C ASN A 139 -11.11 5.34 -3.83
N MET A 140 -12.23 4.63 -3.97
CA MET A 140 -12.96 4.56 -5.23
C MET A 140 -13.44 5.94 -5.69
N LEU A 141 -13.97 6.78 -4.79
CA LEU A 141 -14.35 8.16 -5.10
C LEU A 141 -13.15 8.99 -5.53
N THR A 142 -12.00 8.84 -4.89
CA THR A 142 -10.77 9.55 -5.23
C THR A 142 -10.26 9.13 -6.61
N TRP A 143 -10.24 7.83 -6.90
CA TRP A 143 -9.92 7.31 -8.22
C TRP A 143 -10.88 7.80 -9.30
N LYS A 144 -12.18 7.78 -9.01
CA LYS A 144 -13.22 8.30 -9.91
C LYS A 144 -13.00 9.78 -10.20
N LYS A 145 -12.74 10.60 -9.16
CA LYS A 145 -12.45 12.03 -9.32
C LYS A 145 -11.21 12.26 -10.19
N ARG A 146 -10.11 11.51 -9.96
CA ARG A 146 -8.89 11.59 -10.76
C ARG A 146 -9.13 11.16 -12.22
N ALA A 147 -9.84 10.05 -12.43
CA ALA A 147 -10.17 9.58 -13.77
C ALA A 147 -11.01 10.63 -14.54
N ILE A 148 -12.04 11.20 -13.89
CA ILE A 148 -12.86 12.25 -14.45
C ILE A 148 -12.01 13.50 -14.75
N SER A 149 -11.18 13.95 -13.80
CA SER A 149 -10.33 15.13 -14.04
C SER A 149 -9.32 14.92 -15.19
N ASN A 150 -8.80 13.70 -15.35
CA ASN A 150 -7.90 13.38 -16.46
C ASN A 150 -8.62 13.30 -17.82
N VAL A 151 -9.87 12.81 -17.83
CA VAL A 151 -10.67 12.74 -19.08
C VAL A 151 -11.16 14.13 -19.52
N TYR A 152 -11.49 15.00 -18.56
CA TYR A 152 -11.97 16.35 -18.84
C TYR A 152 -10.90 17.43 -18.62
N ALA A 153 -9.64 17.04 -18.41
CA ALA A 153 -8.53 17.98 -18.38
C ALA A 153 -8.40 18.61 -19.77
N ASP A 154 -8.80 19.88 -19.87
CA ASP A 154 -8.59 20.66 -21.06
C ASP A 154 -7.08 20.88 -21.25
N PRO A 155 -6.48 20.36 -22.33
CA PRO A 155 -5.03 20.51 -22.57
C PRO A 155 -4.58 21.98 -22.61
N ALA A 156 -5.47 22.89 -23.00
CA ALA A 156 -5.20 24.34 -22.99
C ALA A 156 -5.10 24.89 -21.56
N LYS A 157 -5.99 24.47 -20.65
CA LYS A 157 -5.95 24.85 -19.25
C LYS A 157 -4.75 24.29 -18.51
N GLU A 158 -4.33 23.07 -18.82
CA GLU A 158 -3.13 22.48 -18.22
C GLU A 158 -1.85 23.19 -18.69
N ARG A 159 -1.78 23.61 -19.97
CA ARG A 159 -0.70 24.47 -20.48
C ARG A 159 -0.70 25.84 -19.80
N GLU A 160 -1.86 26.45 -19.63
CA GLU A 160 -1.99 27.75 -18.95
C GLU A 160 -1.55 27.68 -17.47
N LYS A 161 -1.90 26.60 -16.75
CA LYS A 161 -1.39 26.36 -15.39
C LYS A 161 0.13 26.21 -15.37
N GLY A 162 0.70 25.46 -16.30
CA GLY A 162 2.15 25.31 -16.43
C GLY A 162 2.85 26.65 -16.70
N VAL A 163 2.32 27.46 -17.61
CA VAL A 163 2.84 28.81 -17.91
C VAL A 163 2.73 29.74 -16.70
N ARG A 164 1.60 29.73 -15.97
CA ARG A 164 1.44 30.52 -14.74
C ARG A 164 2.43 30.10 -13.65
N ALA A 165 2.58 28.79 -13.39
CA ALA A 165 3.53 28.27 -12.43
C ALA A 165 4.98 28.64 -12.80
N GLY A 166 5.35 28.54 -14.07
CA GLY A 166 6.64 28.97 -14.56
C GLY A 166 6.89 30.47 -14.38
N ALA A 167 5.91 31.32 -14.72
CA ALA A 167 6.00 32.77 -14.56
C ALA A 167 6.07 33.19 -13.07
N GLU A 168 5.43 32.44 -12.17
CA GLU A 168 5.47 32.67 -10.73
C GLU A 168 6.81 32.27 -10.11
N ALA A 169 7.39 31.15 -10.57
CA ALA A 169 8.74 30.73 -10.18
C ALA A 169 9.80 31.73 -10.63
N VAL A 170 9.72 32.26 -11.88
CA VAL A 170 10.64 33.30 -12.37
C VAL A 170 10.50 34.60 -11.58
N ARG A 171 9.26 35.04 -11.28
CA ARG A 171 9.01 36.24 -10.45
C ARG A 171 9.58 36.07 -9.06
N LYS A 172 9.38 34.93 -8.43
CA LYS A 172 9.94 34.63 -7.10
C LYS A 172 11.45 34.66 -7.12
N SER A 173 12.08 33.99 -8.09
CA SER A 173 13.54 34.00 -8.23
C SER A 173 14.11 35.40 -8.46
N ALA A 174 13.49 36.21 -9.31
CA ALA A 174 13.90 37.60 -9.52
C ALA A 174 13.72 38.46 -8.28
N TRP A 175 12.64 38.24 -7.51
CA TRP A 175 12.38 38.95 -6.26
C TRP A 175 13.38 38.58 -5.15
N ASP A 176 13.72 37.30 -5.04
CA ASP A 176 14.72 36.81 -4.09
C ASP A 176 16.12 37.35 -4.41
N ALA A 177 16.48 37.41 -5.71
CA ALA A 177 17.73 38.01 -6.18
C ALA A 177 17.78 39.54 -5.89
N PHE A 178 16.67 40.26 -6.09
CA PHE A 178 16.56 41.68 -5.77
C PHE A 178 16.69 41.94 -4.27
N ARG A 179 16.03 41.14 -3.42
CA ARG A 179 16.19 41.22 -1.95
C ARG A 179 17.62 41.00 -1.48
N ALA A 180 18.32 40.05 -2.11
CA ALA A 180 19.72 39.78 -1.78
C ALA A 180 20.65 40.96 -2.11
N GLN A 181 20.34 41.73 -3.15
CA GLN A 181 21.10 42.90 -3.56
C GLN A 181 20.75 44.19 -2.79
N CYS A 182 19.59 44.26 -2.17
CA CYS A 182 19.08 45.44 -1.48
C CYS A 182 18.64 45.14 -0.02
N PRO A 183 19.56 44.64 0.85
CA PRO A 183 19.20 44.18 2.20
C PRO A 183 18.72 45.32 3.16
N HIS A 184 18.94 46.58 2.78
CA HIS A 184 18.59 47.76 3.56
C HIS A 184 17.20 48.32 3.22
N ILE A 185 16.47 47.76 2.27
CA ILE A 185 15.12 48.16 1.93
C ILE A 185 14.13 47.32 2.75
N ALA A 186 13.31 47.98 3.59
CA ALA A 186 12.20 47.32 4.29
C ALA A 186 11.09 47.02 3.29
N PHE A 187 10.78 45.74 3.07
CA PHE A 187 9.67 45.32 2.22
C PHE A 187 8.43 45.05 3.10
N PRO A 188 7.25 45.51 2.68
CA PRO A 188 6.02 45.15 3.37
C PRO A 188 5.79 43.62 3.33
N SER A 189 5.32 43.10 4.45
CA SER A 189 4.98 41.69 4.66
C SER A 189 3.81 41.25 3.82
#